data_b1fb6cd21798ca9af69db79dc03e65f4
#
_entry.id   b1fb6cd21798ca9af69db79dc03e65f4
#
_cell.length_a   1.000
_cell.length_b   1.000
_cell.length_c   1.000
_cell.angle_alpha   90.00
_cell.angle_beta   90.00
_cell.angle_gamma   90.00
#
_symmetry.space_group_name_H-M   'P 1'
#
loop_
_entity.id
_entity.type
_entity.pdbx_description
1 polymer ?
#
loop_
_entity_poly.entity_id
_entity_poly.type
_entity_poly.pdbx_seq_one_letter_code
_entity_poly.pdbx_strand_id
1 'polypeptide(L)'
;MFEIKIDESQLRFIESNFGNLKGKMPNALANAINRSMEMVKTEALRQATSKYTIKKGELSDSIKFTRSSGGNLTARIVSTGSVIGLDHFKLTPKTRGKYKKTVNSTVKKGEGGSIPNAFIAYSDGRLGAFKRKSEKRLPIERLMGPSAPQMLGEDSILEYLQGFMEEKLNMRLEHEIERLMG
;
A
#
# COMPACT_ATOMS: atom_id res chain seq x y z
N MET A 1 2.50 2.14 -8.05
CA MET A 1 3.04 0.85 -8.55
C MET A 1 4.55 0.90 -8.43
N PHE A 2 5.18 -0.12 -7.84
CA PHE A 2 6.63 -0.25 -7.76
C PHE A 2 7.06 -1.51 -8.52
N GLU A 3 8.14 -1.39 -9.29
CA GLU A 3 8.71 -2.48 -10.08
C GLU A 3 10.23 -2.41 -10.02
N ILE A 4 10.88 -3.55 -9.80
CA ILE A 4 12.30 -3.76 -10.01
C ILE A 4 12.43 -4.78 -11.14
N LYS A 5 13.23 -4.43 -12.15
CA LYS A 5 13.54 -5.29 -13.29
C LYS A 5 15.04 -5.22 -13.56
N ILE A 6 15.66 -6.38 -13.68
CA ILE A 6 17.02 -6.53 -14.22
C ILE A 6 16.88 -7.16 -15.59
N ASP A 7 17.37 -6.49 -16.61
CA ASP A 7 17.35 -7.00 -17.98
C ASP A 7 18.50 -7.97 -18.28
N GLU A 8 18.44 -8.64 -19.43
CA GLU A 8 19.46 -9.60 -19.81
C GLU A 8 20.85 -8.99 -20.01
N SER A 9 20.95 -7.73 -20.41
CA SER A 9 22.24 -7.04 -20.62
C SER A 9 22.92 -6.76 -19.29
N GLN A 10 22.15 -6.30 -18.31
CA GLN A 10 22.60 -6.09 -16.94
C GLN A 10 23.01 -7.43 -16.28
N LEU A 11 22.23 -8.49 -16.50
CA LEU A 11 22.55 -9.81 -15.98
C LEU A 11 23.87 -10.32 -16.57
N ARG A 12 24.05 -10.26 -17.89
CA ARG A 12 25.32 -10.67 -18.57
C ARG A 12 26.52 -9.87 -18.07
N PHE A 13 26.36 -8.56 -17.86
CA PHE A 13 27.42 -7.72 -17.32
C PHE A 13 27.81 -8.17 -15.89
N ILE A 14 26.84 -8.44 -15.03
CA ILE A 14 27.08 -8.96 -13.67
C ILE A 14 27.76 -10.33 -13.75
N GLU A 15 27.27 -11.26 -14.55
CA GLU A 15 27.83 -12.61 -14.72
C GLU A 15 29.25 -12.60 -15.25
N SER A 16 29.60 -11.68 -16.17
CA SER A 16 30.96 -11.56 -16.71
C SER A 16 32.01 -11.16 -15.66
N ASN A 17 31.59 -10.42 -14.63
CA ASN A 17 32.45 -9.99 -13.55
C ASN A 17 32.67 -11.04 -12.45
N PHE A 18 31.80 -12.06 -12.39
CA PHE A 18 31.78 -13.05 -11.28
C PHE A 18 32.15 -14.48 -11.71
N GLY A 19 32.56 -14.70 -12.96
CA GLY A 19 33.16 -15.95 -13.43
C GLY A 19 32.48 -17.25 -13.00
N ASN A 20 33.08 -17.96 -12.04
CA ASN A 20 32.58 -19.26 -11.55
C ASN A 20 31.23 -19.22 -10.83
N LEU A 21 30.69 -18.05 -10.49
CA LEU A 21 29.40 -17.90 -9.82
C LEU A 21 28.21 -17.74 -10.79
N LYS A 22 28.49 -17.74 -12.11
CA LYS A 22 27.51 -17.48 -13.17
C LYS A 22 26.20 -18.24 -13.01
N GLY A 23 26.24 -19.54 -12.71
CA GLY A 23 25.04 -20.38 -12.55
C GLY A 23 24.22 -20.11 -11.28
N LYS A 24 24.81 -19.48 -10.25
CA LYS A 24 24.13 -19.15 -8.97
C LYS A 24 23.63 -17.71 -8.93
N MET A 25 24.18 -16.84 -9.79
CA MET A 25 23.90 -15.42 -9.80
C MET A 25 22.41 -15.07 -10.03
N PRO A 26 21.69 -15.65 -11.00
CA PRO A 26 20.30 -15.30 -11.23
C PRO A 26 19.40 -15.54 -10.01
N ASN A 27 19.64 -16.62 -9.27
CA ASN A 27 18.88 -16.89 -8.04
C ASN A 27 19.22 -15.94 -6.90
N ALA A 28 20.48 -15.57 -6.77
CA ALA A 28 20.94 -14.58 -5.77
C ALA A 28 20.31 -13.21 -6.06
N LEU A 29 20.33 -12.77 -7.31
CA LEU A 29 19.66 -11.53 -7.73
C LEU A 29 18.14 -11.57 -7.46
N ALA A 30 17.49 -12.68 -7.81
CA ALA A 30 16.06 -12.85 -7.50
C ALA A 30 15.78 -12.76 -6.00
N ASN A 31 16.61 -13.34 -5.16
CA ASN A 31 16.49 -13.25 -3.70
C ASN A 31 16.65 -11.82 -3.20
N ALA A 32 17.68 -11.10 -3.66
CA ALA A 32 17.91 -9.70 -3.32
C ALA A 32 16.70 -8.82 -3.69
N ILE A 33 16.21 -8.96 -4.93
CA ILE A 33 15.03 -8.24 -5.43
C ILE A 33 13.80 -8.55 -4.56
N ASN A 34 13.51 -9.82 -4.32
CA ASN A 34 12.33 -10.21 -3.55
C ASN A 34 12.38 -9.69 -2.12
N ARG A 35 13.54 -9.76 -1.47
CA ARG A 35 13.71 -9.28 -0.10
C ARG A 35 13.60 -7.75 -0.02
N SER A 36 14.20 -7.02 -0.94
CA SER A 36 14.06 -5.56 -0.98
C SER A 36 12.60 -5.14 -1.22
N MET A 37 11.90 -5.80 -2.12
CA MET A 37 10.48 -5.51 -2.38
C MET A 37 9.56 -5.86 -1.22
N GLU A 38 9.83 -6.91 -0.44
CA GLU A 38 9.10 -7.18 0.82
C GLU A 38 9.29 -6.05 1.85
N MET A 39 10.50 -5.50 1.94
CA MET A 39 10.79 -4.35 2.80
C MET A 39 10.06 -3.11 2.30
N VAL A 40 10.04 -2.85 0.98
CA VAL A 40 9.29 -1.74 0.37
C VAL A 40 7.79 -1.88 0.65
N LYS A 41 7.21 -3.08 0.49
CA LYS A 41 5.79 -3.34 0.83
C LYS A 41 5.49 -3.00 2.29
N THR A 42 6.34 -3.45 3.20
CA THR A 42 6.16 -3.21 4.64
C THR A 42 6.25 -1.73 4.97
N GLU A 43 7.21 -1.05 4.38
CA GLU A 43 7.43 0.38 4.59
C GLU A 43 6.30 1.22 3.97
N ALA A 44 5.80 0.87 2.78
CA ALA A 44 4.64 1.52 2.16
C ALA A 44 3.41 1.49 3.08
N LEU A 45 3.14 0.33 3.68
CA LEU A 45 2.06 0.19 4.66
C LEU A 45 2.30 1.03 5.92
N ARG A 46 3.54 1.13 6.39
CA ARG A 46 3.92 1.97 7.53
C ARG A 46 3.72 3.44 7.23
N GLN A 47 4.18 3.91 6.09
CA GLN A 47 4.03 5.30 5.65
C GLN A 47 2.55 5.67 5.48
N ALA A 48 1.75 4.84 4.80
CA ALA A 48 0.33 5.10 4.65
C ALA A 48 -0.40 5.13 6.00
N THR A 49 -0.13 4.17 6.90
CA THR A 49 -0.77 4.16 8.23
C THR A 49 -0.23 5.22 9.19
N SER A 50 0.92 5.84 8.92
CA SER A 50 1.38 7.02 9.66
C SER A 50 0.57 8.27 9.31
N LYS A 51 0.11 8.40 8.07
CA LYS A 51 -0.66 9.54 7.56
C LYS A 51 -2.17 9.35 7.65
N TYR A 52 -2.65 8.15 7.42
CA TYR A 52 -4.09 7.83 7.39
C TYR A 52 -4.52 7.06 8.64
N THR A 53 -5.80 7.16 8.98
CA THR A 53 -6.38 6.50 10.18
C THR A 53 -6.90 5.09 9.89
N ILE A 54 -6.63 4.55 8.72
CA ILE A 54 -7.03 3.20 8.29
C ILE A 54 -6.16 2.13 8.95
N LYS A 55 -6.71 0.92 9.12
CA LYS A 55 -5.96 -0.22 9.65
C LYS A 55 -5.01 -0.80 8.61
N LYS A 56 -3.81 -1.21 9.05
CA LYS A 56 -2.79 -1.80 8.19
C LYS A 56 -3.28 -3.02 7.39
N GLY A 57 -4.09 -3.90 8.01
CA GLY A 57 -4.65 -5.08 7.35
C GLY A 57 -5.48 -4.73 6.11
N GLU A 58 -6.35 -3.73 6.22
CA GLU A 58 -7.22 -3.30 5.13
C GLU A 58 -6.44 -2.77 3.91
N LEU A 59 -5.29 -2.11 4.16
CA LEU A 59 -4.37 -1.69 3.10
C LEU A 59 -3.59 -2.88 2.52
N SER A 60 -3.15 -3.80 3.38
CA SER A 60 -2.35 -4.97 2.97
C SER A 60 -3.10 -5.85 1.97
N ASP A 61 -4.40 -6.02 2.16
CA ASP A 61 -5.27 -6.85 1.31
C ASP A 61 -5.39 -6.30 -0.12
N SER A 62 -5.16 -5.00 -0.30
CA SER A 62 -5.15 -4.35 -1.61
C SER A 62 -3.87 -4.58 -2.41
N ILE A 63 -2.80 -5.08 -1.77
CA ILE A 63 -1.45 -5.16 -2.37
C ILE A 63 -1.21 -6.55 -2.93
N LYS A 64 -0.97 -6.63 -4.24
CA LYS A 64 -0.47 -7.81 -4.94
C LYS A 64 1.03 -7.69 -5.13
N PHE A 65 1.77 -8.72 -4.73
CA PHE A 65 3.20 -8.83 -4.90
C PHE A 65 3.53 -9.99 -5.84
N THR A 66 4.08 -9.67 -7.00
CA THR A 66 4.64 -10.64 -7.96
C THR A 66 6.14 -10.75 -7.71
N ARG A 67 6.61 -11.95 -7.43
CA ARG A 67 8.02 -12.23 -7.11
C ARG A 67 8.84 -12.46 -8.36
N SER A 68 10.12 -12.08 -8.30
CA SER A 68 11.13 -12.47 -9.27
C SER A 68 11.59 -13.92 -9.06
N SER A 69 12.15 -14.51 -10.10
CA SER A 69 12.79 -15.83 -10.10
C SER A 69 14.09 -15.79 -10.92
N GLY A 70 14.92 -16.82 -10.83
CA GLY A 70 16.16 -16.89 -11.61
C GLY A 70 15.94 -16.82 -13.14
N GLY A 71 14.78 -17.21 -13.64
CA GLY A 71 14.42 -17.08 -15.05
C GLY A 71 13.70 -15.78 -15.41
N ASN A 72 13.28 -15.00 -14.42
CA ASN A 72 12.63 -13.69 -14.61
C ASN A 72 12.97 -12.77 -13.44
N LEU A 73 13.91 -11.88 -13.64
CA LEU A 73 14.40 -10.93 -12.63
C LEU A 73 13.51 -9.67 -12.54
N THR A 74 12.20 -9.86 -12.60
CA THR A 74 11.21 -8.80 -12.44
C THR A 74 10.34 -9.05 -11.21
N ALA A 75 10.34 -8.14 -10.25
CA ALA A 75 9.38 -8.14 -9.14
C ALA A 75 8.51 -6.89 -9.19
N ARG A 76 7.23 -7.05 -8.84
CA ARG A 76 6.23 -5.97 -8.93
C ARG A 76 5.32 -5.94 -7.73
N ILE A 77 5.08 -4.74 -7.20
CA ILE A 77 4.05 -4.44 -6.20
C ILE A 77 3.00 -3.55 -6.83
N VAL A 78 1.76 -4.00 -6.81
CA VAL A 78 0.60 -3.26 -7.32
C VAL A 78 -0.46 -3.20 -6.23
N SER A 79 -0.98 -2.01 -5.96
CA SER A 79 -2.18 -1.83 -5.14
C SER A 79 -3.38 -1.62 -6.05
N THR A 80 -4.45 -2.35 -5.76
CA THR A 80 -5.75 -2.25 -6.47
C THR A 80 -6.87 -2.12 -5.44
N GLY A 81 -7.94 -1.45 -5.81
CA GLY A 81 -9.12 -1.31 -4.96
C GLY A 81 -9.95 -0.08 -5.32
N SER A 82 -11.22 -0.12 -4.90
CA SER A 82 -12.15 1.00 -4.98
C SER A 82 -12.05 1.90 -3.74
N VAL A 83 -12.81 2.98 -3.76
CA VAL A 83 -12.97 3.88 -2.61
C VAL A 83 -13.50 3.13 -1.38
N ILE A 84 -13.02 3.50 -0.21
CA ILE A 84 -13.27 2.82 1.06
C ILE A 84 -14.26 3.63 1.89
N GLY A 85 -15.26 2.97 2.51
CA GLY A 85 -16.24 3.65 3.35
C GLY A 85 -15.59 4.38 4.53
N LEU A 86 -16.15 5.51 4.96
CA LEU A 86 -15.63 6.28 6.09
C LEU A 86 -15.64 5.50 7.42
N ASP A 87 -16.43 4.43 7.52
CA ASP A 87 -16.48 3.51 8.66
C ASP A 87 -15.15 2.73 8.89
N HIS A 88 -14.32 2.61 7.86
CA HIS A 88 -12.98 2.01 7.94
C HIS A 88 -11.90 2.97 8.48
N PHE A 89 -12.23 4.25 8.58
CA PHE A 89 -11.39 5.30 9.15
C PHE A 89 -11.84 5.67 10.57
N LYS A 90 -11.22 6.68 11.17
CA LYS A 90 -11.67 7.20 12.46
C LYS A 90 -12.98 7.96 12.28
N LEU A 91 -14.09 7.31 12.63
CA LEU A 91 -15.45 7.81 12.53
C LEU A 91 -16.09 7.90 13.91
N THR A 92 -16.84 8.97 14.18
CA THR A 92 -17.60 9.18 15.42
C THR A 92 -18.96 9.77 15.09
N PRO A 93 -20.07 9.25 15.64
CA PRO A 93 -20.17 8.09 16.53
C PRO A 93 -19.95 6.76 15.80
N LYS A 94 -19.55 5.71 16.53
CA LYS A 94 -19.36 4.36 15.99
C LYS A 94 -20.64 3.53 15.91
N THR A 95 -21.74 4.05 16.39
CA THR A 95 -23.03 3.35 16.44
C THR A 95 -24.15 4.32 16.10
N ARG A 96 -25.23 3.78 15.57
CA ARG A 96 -26.46 4.54 15.38
C ARG A 96 -27.03 4.92 16.76
N GLY A 97 -27.12 6.22 17.06
CA GLY A 97 -27.70 6.74 18.30
C GLY A 97 -29.18 7.08 18.15
N LYS A 98 -29.90 7.12 19.28
CA LYS A 98 -31.29 7.62 19.34
C LYS A 98 -31.41 9.12 19.03
N TYR A 99 -30.35 9.87 19.36
CA TYR A 99 -30.30 11.32 19.15
C TYR A 99 -29.41 11.67 17.96
N LYS A 100 -29.76 12.77 17.29
CA LYS A 100 -28.97 13.31 16.16
C LYS A 100 -27.63 13.79 16.71
N LYS A 101 -26.57 13.00 16.51
CA LYS A 101 -25.20 13.37 16.85
C LYS A 101 -24.47 13.81 15.59
N THR A 102 -23.63 14.82 15.70
CA THR A 102 -22.75 15.26 14.60
C THR A 102 -21.81 14.12 14.24
N VAL A 103 -21.75 13.79 12.95
CA VAL A 103 -20.79 12.81 12.44
C VAL A 103 -19.45 13.51 12.19
N ASN A 104 -18.41 13.02 12.83
CA ASN A 104 -17.04 13.48 12.61
C ASN A 104 -16.24 12.36 11.98
N SER A 105 -15.40 12.69 11.01
CA SER A 105 -14.45 11.74 10.41
C SER A 105 -13.07 12.34 10.35
N THR A 106 -12.08 11.49 10.55
CA THR A 106 -10.66 11.81 10.35
C THR A 106 -10.09 10.77 9.41
N VAL A 107 -9.88 11.10 8.16
CA VAL A 107 -9.25 10.25 7.15
C VAL A 107 -7.75 10.37 7.24
N LYS A 108 -7.20 11.58 7.07
CA LYS A 108 -5.80 11.88 7.34
C LYS A 108 -5.64 12.27 8.82
N LYS A 109 -4.55 11.84 9.44
CA LYS A 109 -4.22 12.22 10.82
C LYS A 109 -3.94 13.72 10.90
N GLY A 110 -4.55 14.36 11.88
CA GLY A 110 -4.50 15.82 12.03
C GLY A 110 -5.53 16.59 11.22
N GLU A 111 -6.16 15.99 10.22
CA GLU A 111 -7.17 16.60 9.36
C GLU A 111 -8.52 15.91 9.59
N GLY A 112 -9.26 16.32 10.59
CA GLY A 112 -10.57 15.76 10.88
C GLY A 112 -11.60 16.84 11.14
N GLY A 113 -12.88 16.50 10.97
CA GLY A 113 -13.93 17.46 11.23
C GLY A 113 -15.33 16.87 11.15
N SER A 114 -16.31 17.73 11.42
CA SER A 114 -17.70 17.38 11.32
C SER A 114 -18.16 17.40 9.86
N ILE A 115 -18.99 16.44 9.52
CA ILE A 115 -19.58 16.33 8.18
C ILE A 115 -21.00 16.84 8.27
N PRO A 116 -21.31 17.99 7.65
CA PRO A 116 -22.65 18.57 7.70
C PRO A 116 -23.72 17.64 7.11
N ASN A 117 -24.84 17.51 7.77
CA ASN A 117 -25.98 16.68 7.35
C ASN A 117 -25.70 15.19 7.20
N ALA A 118 -24.55 14.70 7.70
CA ALA A 118 -24.25 13.28 7.75
C ALA A 118 -24.95 12.62 8.95
N PHE A 119 -25.21 11.34 8.79
CA PHE A 119 -25.76 10.49 9.84
C PHE A 119 -25.21 9.06 9.73
N ILE A 120 -25.22 8.34 10.85
CA ILE A 120 -24.81 6.95 10.89
C ILE A 120 -26.03 6.06 10.71
N ALA A 121 -25.94 5.11 9.80
CA ALA A 121 -26.98 4.12 9.54
C ALA A 121 -26.39 2.76 9.18
N TYR A 122 -27.23 1.74 9.20
CA TYR A 122 -26.94 0.43 8.63
C TYR A 122 -27.58 0.35 7.23
N SER A 123 -26.80 -0.08 6.26
CA SER A 123 -27.26 -0.49 4.93
C SER A 123 -26.63 -1.84 4.62
N ASP A 124 -27.46 -2.80 4.22
CA ASP A 124 -27.06 -4.19 3.93
C ASP A 124 -26.26 -4.85 5.07
N GLY A 125 -26.70 -4.60 6.31
CA GLY A 125 -26.05 -5.12 7.52
C GLY A 125 -24.72 -4.46 7.90
N ARG A 126 -24.25 -3.46 7.13
CA ARG A 126 -23.01 -2.74 7.39
C ARG A 126 -23.26 -1.33 7.91
N LEU A 127 -22.51 -0.96 8.94
CA LEU A 127 -22.49 0.41 9.45
C LEU A 127 -21.82 1.32 8.42
N GLY A 128 -22.32 2.55 8.29
CA GLY A 128 -21.69 3.56 7.44
C GLY A 128 -22.14 4.97 7.80
N ALA A 129 -21.39 5.95 7.32
CA ALA A 129 -21.80 7.34 7.31
C ALA A 129 -22.52 7.64 5.99
N PHE A 130 -23.67 8.29 6.09
CA PHE A 130 -24.51 8.59 4.93
C PHE A 130 -24.91 10.06 4.94
N LYS A 131 -25.25 10.57 3.75
CA LYS A 131 -25.86 11.88 3.54
C LYS A 131 -27.10 11.72 2.66
N ARG A 132 -28.11 12.58 2.88
CA ARG A 132 -29.25 12.65 1.96
C ARG A 132 -28.89 13.47 0.73
N LYS A 133 -29.32 13.01 -0.46
CA LYS A 133 -29.14 13.75 -1.72
C LYS A 133 -30.12 14.92 -1.87
N SER A 134 -31.23 14.88 -1.11
CA SER A 134 -32.28 15.91 -1.11
C SER A 134 -32.90 16.01 0.28
N GLU A 135 -33.88 16.89 0.45
CA GLU A 135 -34.65 17.00 1.70
C GLU A 135 -35.50 15.75 1.98
N LYS A 136 -35.80 14.94 0.95
CA LYS A 136 -36.53 13.70 1.08
C LYS A 136 -35.75 12.66 1.87
N ARG A 137 -36.48 11.69 2.48
CA ARG A 137 -35.87 10.59 3.24
C ARG A 137 -34.88 9.75 2.39
N LEU A 138 -35.18 9.54 1.14
CA LEU A 138 -34.41 8.79 0.13
C LEU A 138 -34.30 9.64 -1.14
N PRO A 139 -33.24 9.43 -1.97
CA PRO A 139 -32.12 8.51 -1.76
C PRO A 139 -31.08 9.03 -0.78
N ILE A 140 -30.37 8.08 -0.17
CA ILE A 140 -29.18 8.36 0.65
C ILE A 140 -27.93 7.92 -0.09
N GLU A 141 -26.81 8.57 0.20
CA GLU A 141 -25.49 8.28 -0.36
C GLU A 141 -24.52 7.92 0.76
N ARG A 142 -23.79 6.81 0.59
CA ARG A 142 -22.71 6.43 1.52
C ARG A 142 -21.52 7.32 1.31
N LEU A 143 -20.99 7.84 2.40
CA LEU A 143 -19.79 8.67 2.38
C LEU A 143 -18.55 7.78 2.33
N MET A 144 -17.68 8.08 1.38
CA MET A 144 -16.49 7.30 1.09
C MET A 144 -15.23 8.14 1.35
N GLY A 145 -14.19 7.48 1.75
CA GLY A 145 -12.83 8.01 1.81
C GLY A 145 -12.01 7.56 0.59
N PRO A 146 -10.71 7.81 0.59
CA PRO A 146 -9.81 7.42 -0.50
C PRO A 146 -9.69 5.90 -0.61
N SER A 147 -9.34 5.43 -1.80
CA SER A 147 -8.97 4.04 -2.04
C SER A 147 -7.55 3.74 -1.53
N ALA A 148 -7.22 2.46 -1.35
CA ALA A 148 -5.87 2.05 -0.98
C ALA A 148 -4.81 2.50 -2.02
N PRO A 149 -5.05 2.37 -3.35
CA PRO A 149 -4.13 2.93 -4.34
C PRO A 149 -3.89 4.44 -4.21
N GLN A 150 -4.93 5.22 -3.89
CA GLN A 150 -4.77 6.67 -3.67
C GLN A 150 -3.93 6.99 -2.44
N MET A 151 -4.13 6.26 -1.33
CA MET A 151 -3.36 6.46 -0.10
C MET A 151 -1.90 6.04 -0.24
N LEU A 152 -1.64 4.89 -0.88
CA LEU A 152 -0.29 4.38 -1.12
C LEU A 152 0.43 5.13 -2.25
N GLY A 153 -0.32 5.73 -3.17
CA GLY A 153 0.17 6.49 -4.32
C GLY A 153 0.31 7.99 -4.06
N GLU A 154 0.22 8.45 -2.81
CA GLU A 154 0.49 9.85 -2.45
C GLU A 154 1.95 10.21 -2.79
N ASP A 155 2.19 11.30 -3.50
CA ASP A 155 3.49 11.67 -4.07
C ASP A 155 4.62 11.62 -3.04
N SER A 156 4.41 12.16 -1.85
CA SER A 156 5.39 12.14 -0.77
C SER A 156 5.72 10.72 -0.24
N ILE A 157 4.80 9.78 -0.37
CA ILE A 157 5.03 8.36 -0.04
C ILE A 157 5.82 7.70 -1.17
N LEU A 158 5.44 7.97 -2.43
CA LEU A 158 6.12 7.40 -3.59
C LEU A 158 7.58 7.84 -3.69
N GLU A 159 7.84 9.14 -3.53
CA GLU A 159 9.19 9.71 -3.55
C GLU A 159 10.07 9.11 -2.46
N TYR A 160 9.57 9.03 -1.23
CA TYR A 160 10.28 8.39 -0.13
C TYR A 160 10.58 6.91 -0.41
N LEU A 161 9.58 6.17 -0.92
CA LEU A 161 9.72 4.73 -1.18
C LEU A 161 10.66 4.43 -2.34
N GLN A 162 10.82 5.33 -3.30
CA GLN A 162 11.78 5.16 -4.38
C GLN A 162 13.22 5.13 -3.84
N GLY A 163 13.61 6.12 -3.05
CA GLY A 163 14.93 6.14 -2.43
C GLY A 163 15.15 4.97 -1.47
N PHE A 164 14.12 4.61 -0.68
CA PHE A 164 14.16 3.46 0.19
C PHE A 164 14.35 2.14 -0.58
N MET A 165 13.68 1.98 -1.72
CA MET A 165 13.80 0.80 -2.58
C MET A 165 15.23 0.64 -3.12
N GLU A 166 15.82 1.71 -3.62
CA GLU A 166 17.21 1.71 -4.14
C GLU A 166 18.23 1.34 -3.03
N GLU A 167 18.10 1.96 -1.86
CA GLU A 167 18.95 1.65 -0.70
C GLU A 167 18.86 0.17 -0.30
N LYS A 168 17.64 -0.35 -0.19
CA LYS A 168 17.44 -1.74 0.24
C LYS A 168 17.83 -2.75 -0.83
N LEU A 169 17.66 -2.41 -2.10
CA LEU A 169 18.13 -3.26 -3.18
C LEU A 169 19.66 -3.39 -3.15
N ASN A 170 20.40 -2.28 -3.07
CA ASN A 170 21.85 -2.27 -3.01
C ASN A 170 22.36 -3.08 -1.81
N MET A 171 21.84 -2.82 -0.62
CA MET A 171 22.19 -3.58 0.59
C MET A 171 21.96 -5.09 0.44
N ARG A 172 20.87 -5.49 -0.22
CA ARG A 172 20.56 -6.92 -0.42
C ARG A 172 21.40 -7.55 -1.51
N LEU A 173 21.75 -6.82 -2.54
CA LEU A 173 22.69 -7.27 -3.59
C LEU A 173 24.06 -7.55 -2.99
N GLU A 174 24.60 -6.63 -2.22
CA GLU A 174 25.89 -6.80 -1.52
C GLU A 174 25.88 -8.06 -0.65
N HIS A 175 24.88 -8.24 0.18
CA HIS A 175 24.74 -9.40 1.04
C HIS A 175 24.65 -10.73 0.26
N GLU A 176 23.91 -10.79 -0.86
CA GLU A 176 23.81 -12.00 -1.66
C GLU A 176 25.13 -12.30 -2.41
N ILE A 177 25.85 -11.27 -2.84
CA ILE A 177 27.18 -11.42 -3.45
C ILE A 177 28.18 -11.95 -2.43
N GLU A 178 28.26 -11.35 -1.24
CA GLU A 178 29.13 -11.82 -0.15
C GLU A 178 28.86 -13.28 0.19
N ARG A 179 27.57 -13.68 0.29
CA ARG A 179 27.16 -15.06 0.56
C ARG A 179 27.58 -16.04 -0.55
N LEU A 180 27.73 -15.57 -1.80
CA LEU A 180 28.18 -16.42 -2.90
C LEU A 180 29.69 -16.57 -2.93
N MET A 181 30.43 -15.58 -2.42
CA MET A 181 31.91 -15.56 -2.42
C MET A 181 32.51 -16.27 -1.19
N GLY A 182 31.79 -16.32 -0.07
CA GLY A 182 32.20 -16.97 1.19
C GLY A 182 31.72 -18.38 1.30
#